data_034c818f575c5e3b243f28a21b04f2e6
#
_entry.id   034c818f575c5e3b243f28a21b04f2e6
#
_cell.length_a   1.000
_cell.length_b   1.000
_cell.length_c   1.000
_cell.angle_alpha   90.00
_cell.angle_beta   90.00
_cell.angle_gamma   90.00
#
_symmetry.space_group_name_H-M   'P 1'
#
loop_
_entity.id
_entity.type
_entity.pdbx_description
1 polymer ?
#
loop_
_entity_poly.entity_id
_entity_poly.type
_entity_poly.pdbx_seq_one_letter_code
_entity_poly.pdbx_strand_id
1 'polypeptide(L)'
;MGSKTSRIGLLLVLFAVTNAQGADLDQMDGLQIYNKECSVCHGNMARKTGALTPGRPVQVAMSAADGLHDLAGERLAVVPIYGPPLSGIVGRTAGTFSGYTYSKSFLQKMDGVVWDESKLDTWIKSSQTMVPGSYMFYSQKKPEPRSKIIEYLKAQSP
;
A
#
# COMPACT_ATOMS: atom_id res chain seq x y z
N MET A 1 35.04 -42.93 -53.77
CA MET A 1 33.87 -43.12 -52.94
C MET A 1 34.10 -42.34 -51.66
N GLY A 2 33.57 -41.11 -51.60
CA GLY A 2 33.76 -40.18 -50.46
C GLY A 2 32.53 -40.08 -49.63
N SER A 3 32.57 -40.50 -48.36
CA SER A 3 31.52 -40.39 -47.38
C SER A 3 31.50 -39.00 -46.83
N LYS A 4 30.37 -38.25 -47.03
CA LYS A 4 30.09 -36.96 -46.41
C LYS A 4 29.38 -37.19 -45.07
N THR A 5 30.08 -37.05 -43.97
CA THR A 5 29.47 -37.02 -42.63
C THR A 5 28.87 -35.63 -42.36
N SER A 6 27.57 -35.57 -42.37
CA SER A 6 26.80 -34.38 -41.99
C SER A 6 26.82 -34.25 -40.46
N ARG A 7 27.42 -33.17 -39.95
CA ARG A 7 27.36 -32.80 -38.52
C ARG A 7 26.13 -31.97 -38.29
N ILE A 8 25.08 -32.57 -37.72
CA ILE A 8 23.91 -31.88 -37.21
C ILE A 8 24.30 -31.23 -35.89
N GLY A 9 24.47 -29.90 -35.93
CA GLY A 9 24.72 -29.13 -34.72
C GLY A 9 23.43 -29.01 -33.94
N LEU A 10 23.39 -29.64 -32.77
CA LEU A 10 22.28 -29.51 -31.79
C LEU A 10 22.37 -28.12 -31.13
N LEU A 11 21.53 -27.21 -31.57
CA LEU A 11 21.40 -25.87 -30.94
C LEU A 11 20.61 -26.05 -29.65
N LEU A 12 21.27 -26.06 -28.49
CA LEU A 12 20.67 -26.04 -27.18
C LEU A 12 20.13 -24.61 -26.94
N VAL A 13 18.83 -24.41 -27.17
CA VAL A 13 18.13 -23.18 -26.75
C VAL A 13 17.93 -23.27 -25.24
N LEU A 14 18.77 -22.59 -24.49
CA LEU A 14 18.57 -22.37 -23.06
C LEU A 14 17.38 -21.40 -22.89
N PHE A 15 16.22 -21.94 -22.60
CA PHE A 15 15.10 -21.14 -22.07
C PHE A 15 15.51 -20.68 -20.69
N ALA A 16 15.90 -19.42 -20.55
CA ALA A 16 15.98 -18.75 -19.27
C ALA A 16 14.56 -18.68 -18.71
N VAL A 17 14.26 -19.55 -17.75
CA VAL A 17 13.05 -19.45 -16.93
C VAL A 17 13.23 -18.21 -16.06
N THR A 18 12.74 -17.06 -16.54
CA THR A 18 12.61 -15.89 -15.69
C THR A 18 11.55 -16.22 -14.64
N ASN A 19 12.01 -16.56 -13.44
CA ASN A 19 11.14 -16.64 -12.29
C ASN A 19 10.42 -15.28 -12.15
N ALA A 20 9.14 -15.24 -12.43
CA ALA A 20 8.26 -14.13 -12.07
C ALA A 20 8.11 -14.16 -10.55
N GLN A 21 9.19 -13.81 -9.84
CA GLN A 21 9.15 -13.53 -8.41
C GLN A 21 8.36 -12.25 -8.27
N GLY A 22 7.38 -12.24 -7.38
CA GLY A 22 6.56 -11.06 -7.11
C GLY A 22 7.48 -9.86 -6.93
N ALA A 23 7.19 -8.78 -7.68
CA ALA A 23 8.08 -7.62 -7.76
C ALA A 23 8.54 -7.20 -6.36
N ASP A 24 9.85 -7.22 -6.14
CA ASP A 24 10.45 -6.86 -4.85
C ASP A 24 10.12 -5.39 -4.58
N LEU A 25 9.69 -5.07 -3.35
CA LEU A 25 9.38 -3.70 -2.95
C LEU A 25 10.55 -2.73 -3.19
N ASP A 26 11.77 -3.25 -3.19
CA ASP A 26 12.98 -2.45 -3.46
C ASP A 26 13.02 -1.92 -4.91
N GLN A 27 12.31 -2.57 -5.84
CA GLN A 27 12.19 -2.13 -7.25
C GLN A 27 10.98 -1.22 -7.49
N MET A 28 10.11 -1.04 -6.52
CA MET A 28 8.90 -0.22 -6.61
C MET A 28 9.18 1.22 -6.20
N ASP A 29 8.45 2.17 -6.80
CA ASP A 29 8.37 3.54 -6.30
C ASP A 29 7.40 3.66 -5.11
N GLY A 30 7.37 4.83 -4.47
CA GLY A 30 6.55 5.04 -3.27
C GLY A 30 5.05 4.88 -3.50
N LEU A 31 4.53 5.28 -4.67
CA LEU A 31 3.12 5.10 -5.03
C LEU A 31 2.78 3.62 -5.22
N GLN A 32 3.64 2.88 -5.91
CA GLN A 32 3.45 1.45 -6.13
C GLN A 32 3.45 0.68 -4.81
N ILE A 33 4.39 1.00 -3.91
CA ILE A 33 4.44 0.39 -2.58
C ILE A 33 3.20 0.78 -1.78
N TYR A 34 2.79 2.05 -1.79
CA TYR A 34 1.58 2.50 -1.12
C TYR A 34 0.35 1.73 -1.60
N ASN A 35 0.17 1.59 -2.91
CA ASN A 35 -0.96 0.87 -3.47
C ASN A 35 -0.95 -0.62 -3.09
N LYS A 36 0.21 -1.23 -2.98
CA LYS A 36 0.35 -2.65 -2.64
C LYS A 36 0.18 -2.91 -1.14
N GLU A 37 0.77 -2.09 -0.29
CA GLU A 37 0.93 -2.37 1.13
C GLU A 37 -0.03 -1.56 2.02
N CYS A 38 -0.43 -0.36 1.61
CA CYS A 38 -1.15 0.58 2.48
C CYS A 38 -2.61 0.77 2.05
N SER A 39 -2.87 0.81 0.74
CA SER A 39 -4.18 1.23 0.21
C SER A 39 -5.32 0.30 0.60
N VAL A 40 -5.04 -0.98 0.82
CA VAL A 40 -6.03 -1.98 1.25
C VAL A 40 -6.71 -1.60 2.57
N CYS A 41 -5.96 -0.92 3.46
CA CYS A 41 -6.49 -0.46 4.75
C CYS A 41 -6.78 1.04 4.77
N HIS A 42 -5.99 1.86 4.07
CA HIS A 42 -6.05 3.32 4.15
C HIS A 42 -6.72 3.98 2.93
N GLY A 43 -7.16 3.20 1.95
CA GLY A 43 -7.77 3.69 0.73
C GLY A 43 -6.77 4.27 -0.28
N ASN A 44 -7.26 4.56 -1.49
CA ASN A 44 -6.43 5.09 -2.57
C ASN A 44 -6.28 6.61 -2.43
N MET A 45 -5.04 7.11 -2.43
CA MET A 45 -4.73 8.55 -2.33
C MET A 45 -5.22 9.37 -3.53
N ALA A 46 -5.29 8.78 -4.72
CA ALA A 46 -5.76 9.47 -5.92
C ALA A 46 -7.24 9.86 -5.85
N ARG A 47 -7.99 9.21 -5.01
CA ARG A 47 -9.37 9.58 -4.70
C ARG A 47 -9.37 10.38 -3.40
N LYS A 48 -9.39 11.70 -3.51
CA LYS A 48 -9.79 12.61 -2.42
C LYS A 48 -11.29 12.38 -2.15
N THR A 49 -11.67 11.16 -1.80
CA THR A 49 -13.03 10.84 -1.43
C THR A 49 -13.26 11.41 -0.05
N GLY A 50 -14.24 12.28 0.03
CA GLY A 50 -14.64 12.96 1.26
C GLY A 50 -14.84 11.97 2.40
N ALA A 51 -14.74 12.51 3.60
CA ALA A 51 -14.84 11.90 4.91
C ALA A 51 -15.26 10.41 4.94
N LEU A 52 -14.27 9.54 5.07
CA LEU A 52 -14.49 8.11 5.29
C LEU A 52 -14.90 7.93 6.75
N THR A 53 -16.14 7.59 6.99
CA THR A 53 -16.63 7.28 8.33
C THR A 53 -16.30 5.82 8.64
N PRO A 54 -15.55 5.52 9.72
CA PRO A 54 -15.29 4.16 10.13
C PRO A 54 -16.60 3.38 10.32
N GLY A 55 -16.62 2.16 9.80
CA GLY A 55 -17.83 1.34 9.86
C GLY A 55 -18.92 1.73 8.86
N ARG A 56 -18.76 2.80 8.07
CA ARG A 56 -19.61 3.06 6.91
C ARG A 56 -18.94 2.51 5.66
N PRO A 57 -19.68 1.72 4.87
CA PRO A 57 -19.19 1.25 3.59
C PRO A 57 -18.88 2.43 2.67
N VAL A 58 -17.64 2.49 2.17
CA VAL A 58 -17.27 3.45 1.14
C VAL A 58 -17.76 2.92 -0.18
N GLN A 59 -18.64 3.67 -0.82
CA GLN A 59 -19.06 3.38 -2.18
C GLN A 59 -17.95 3.85 -3.13
N VAL A 60 -17.19 2.93 -3.67
CA VAL A 60 -16.24 3.19 -4.75
C VAL A 60 -16.94 2.85 -6.08
N ALA A 61 -17.10 3.84 -6.94
CA ALA A 61 -17.47 3.58 -8.33
C ALA A 61 -16.31 2.82 -8.96
N MET A 62 -16.53 1.55 -9.28
CA MET A 62 -15.57 0.77 -10.06
C MET A 62 -15.66 1.22 -11.51
N SER A 63 -14.53 1.64 -12.09
CA SER A 63 -14.52 2.03 -13.49
C SER A 63 -14.72 0.81 -14.38
N ALA A 64 -15.33 1.03 -15.53
CA ALA A 64 -15.59 -0.02 -16.53
C ALA A 64 -14.33 -0.78 -17.01
N ALA A 65 -13.13 -0.30 -16.66
CA ALA A 65 -11.86 -0.96 -16.94
C ALA A 65 -11.63 -2.25 -16.13
N ASP A 66 -12.36 -2.45 -15.04
CA ASP A 66 -12.17 -3.61 -14.15
C ASP A 66 -13.00 -4.84 -14.55
N GLY A 67 -13.65 -4.80 -15.73
CA GLY A 67 -14.26 -5.98 -16.35
C GLY A 67 -15.55 -6.52 -15.70
N LEU A 68 -16.11 -5.84 -14.70
CA LEU A 68 -17.42 -6.16 -14.13
C LEU A 68 -18.50 -5.26 -14.71
N HIS A 69 -18.98 -5.59 -15.89
CA HIS A 69 -20.19 -5.00 -16.43
C HIS A 69 -21.42 -5.67 -15.82
N ASP A 70 -22.10 -5.00 -14.92
CA ASP A 70 -23.49 -5.28 -14.62
C ASP A 70 -24.38 -4.29 -15.39
N LEU A 71 -25.24 -4.81 -16.25
CA LEU A 71 -26.17 -4.03 -17.06
C LEU A 71 -27.36 -3.45 -16.26
N ALA A 72 -27.37 -3.60 -14.96
CA ALA A 72 -28.50 -3.25 -14.09
C ALA A 72 -28.18 -2.18 -13.01
N GLY A 73 -27.24 -1.26 -13.29
CA GLY A 73 -26.93 -0.18 -12.39
C GLY A 73 -25.60 -0.34 -11.67
N GLU A 74 -24.99 0.79 -11.42
CA GLU A 74 -23.71 0.98 -10.78
C GLU A 74 -23.65 0.22 -9.43
N ARG A 75 -23.05 -0.97 -9.41
CA ARG A 75 -22.79 -1.69 -8.18
C ARG A 75 -21.66 -1.00 -7.45
N LEU A 76 -22.01 -0.33 -6.40
CA LEU A 76 -21.07 0.27 -5.47
C LEU A 76 -20.48 -0.86 -4.60
N ALA A 77 -19.23 -1.22 -4.87
CA ALA A 77 -18.53 -2.13 -3.98
C ALA A 77 -18.23 -1.43 -2.67
N VAL A 78 -18.72 -2.03 -1.58
CA VAL A 78 -18.45 -1.59 -0.22
C VAL A 78 -17.10 -2.15 0.18
N VAL A 79 -16.06 -1.32 0.16
CA VAL A 79 -14.74 -1.71 0.65
C VAL A 79 -14.59 -1.21 2.09
N PRO A 80 -14.48 -2.12 3.07
CA PRO A 80 -14.22 -1.70 4.45
C PRO A 80 -12.82 -1.06 4.51
N ILE A 81 -12.76 0.17 5.01
CA ILE A 81 -11.50 0.84 5.29
C ILE A 81 -11.16 0.63 6.76
N TYR A 82 -10.00 0.04 6.99
CA TYR A 82 -9.55 -0.37 8.33
C TYR A 82 -8.65 0.67 9.01
N GLY A 83 -8.23 1.71 8.28
CA GLY A 83 -7.37 2.78 8.78
C GLY A 83 -7.81 4.17 8.32
N PRO A 84 -7.34 5.24 8.97
CA PRO A 84 -7.64 6.60 8.54
C PRO A 84 -6.93 6.94 7.23
N PRO A 85 -7.46 7.87 6.41
CA PRO A 85 -6.78 8.36 5.21
C PRO A 85 -5.42 8.95 5.54
N LEU A 86 -4.42 8.67 4.69
CA LEU A 86 -3.03 9.11 4.89
C LEU A 86 -2.67 10.40 4.11
N SER A 87 -3.54 10.91 3.24
CA SER A 87 -3.32 12.22 2.60
C SER A 87 -3.17 13.29 3.67
N GLY A 88 -2.08 14.08 3.61
CA GLY A 88 -1.78 15.10 4.62
C GLY A 88 -1.39 14.53 5.99
N ILE A 89 -0.81 13.33 6.03
CA ILE A 89 -0.41 12.72 7.30
C ILE A 89 0.81 13.43 7.91
N VAL A 90 1.77 13.87 7.10
CA VAL A 90 2.93 14.62 7.59
C VAL A 90 2.47 15.99 8.09
N GLY A 91 2.82 16.33 9.32
CA GLY A 91 2.35 17.53 10.02
C GLY A 91 1.02 17.38 10.74
N ARG A 92 0.30 16.26 10.57
CA ARG A 92 -0.95 16.01 11.28
C ARG A 92 -0.69 15.51 12.70
N THR A 93 -1.50 16.00 13.66
CA THR A 93 -1.50 15.42 15.01
C THR A 93 -2.09 14.00 14.98
N ALA A 94 -1.44 13.07 15.64
CA ALA A 94 -1.89 11.69 15.73
C ALA A 94 -3.25 11.59 16.43
N GLY A 95 -4.10 10.68 15.96
CA GLY A 95 -5.41 10.45 16.59
C GLY A 95 -6.48 11.48 16.28
N THR A 96 -6.21 12.50 15.44
CA THR A 96 -7.15 13.63 15.23
C THR A 96 -8.01 13.53 13.97
N PHE A 97 -7.83 12.50 13.14
CA PHE A 97 -8.66 12.38 11.95
C PHE A 97 -10.13 12.12 12.35
N SER A 98 -11.01 13.06 12.02
CA SER A 98 -12.44 12.95 12.32
C SER A 98 -13.08 11.80 11.54
N GLY A 99 -13.92 11.03 12.22
CA GLY A 99 -14.62 9.90 11.59
C GLY A 99 -13.85 8.57 11.61
N TYR A 100 -12.70 8.48 12.29
CA TYR A 100 -12.02 7.21 12.56
C TYR A 100 -11.93 6.96 14.06
N THR A 101 -12.23 5.74 14.50
CA THR A 101 -12.11 5.33 15.90
C THR A 101 -10.74 4.69 16.13
N TYR A 102 -9.89 5.36 16.87
CA TYR A 102 -8.57 4.86 17.26
C TYR A 102 -8.64 3.94 18.47
N SER A 103 -7.67 3.05 18.64
CA SER A 103 -7.56 2.26 19.86
C SER A 103 -7.20 3.16 21.06
N LYS A 104 -7.61 2.74 22.25
CA LYS A 104 -7.26 3.47 23.49
C LYS A 104 -5.75 3.60 23.67
N SER A 105 -5.01 2.50 23.42
CA SER A 105 -3.56 2.50 23.50
C SER A 105 -2.91 3.48 22.53
N PHE A 106 -3.46 3.61 21.30
CA PHE A 106 -2.97 4.59 20.34
C PHE A 106 -3.21 6.02 20.83
N LEU A 107 -4.42 6.34 21.27
CA LEU A 107 -4.74 7.69 21.76
C LEU A 107 -3.89 8.08 22.98
N GLN A 108 -3.67 7.16 23.92
CA GLN A 108 -2.84 7.40 25.09
C GLN A 108 -1.37 7.59 24.76
N LYS A 109 -0.82 6.74 23.87
CA LYS A 109 0.62 6.76 23.56
C LYS A 109 1.01 7.88 22.59
N MET A 110 0.07 8.27 21.73
CA MET A 110 0.30 9.24 20.66
C MET A 110 -0.36 10.60 20.91
N ASP A 111 -0.79 10.86 22.14
CA ASP A 111 -1.40 12.13 22.52
C ASP A 111 -0.46 13.31 22.25
N GLY A 112 -0.94 14.31 21.53
CA GLY A 112 -0.17 15.50 21.15
C GLY A 112 0.99 15.26 20.17
N VAL A 113 1.23 14.02 19.73
CA VAL A 113 2.31 13.69 18.80
C VAL A 113 1.93 14.19 17.40
N VAL A 114 2.80 14.97 16.78
CA VAL A 114 2.70 15.36 15.37
C VAL A 114 3.51 14.39 14.52
N TRP A 115 2.92 13.88 13.45
CA TRP A 115 3.60 12.99 12.52
C TRP A 115 4.66 13.74 11.72
N ASP A 116 5.89 13.26 11.81
CA ASP A 116 7.02 13.61 10.98
C ASP A 116 7.61 12.37 10.31
N GLU A 117 8.58 12.54 9.46
CA GLU A 117 9.23 11.47 8.72
C GLU A 117 9.86 10.42 9.65
N SER A 118 10.50 10.85 10.73
CA SER A 118 11.14 9.95 11.71
C SER A 118 10.13 9.09 12.46
N LYS A 119 9.01 9.69 12.88
CA LYS A 119 7.93 8.96 13.55
C LYS A 119 7.21 8.02 12.60
N LEU A 120 7.02 8.42 11.35
CA LEU A 120 6.47 7.55 10.31
C LEU A 120 7.42 6.38 10.04
N ASP A 121 8.74 6.58 9.98
CA ASP A 121 9.69 5.47 9.83
C ASP A 121 9.58 4.47 10.98
N THR A 122 9.55 4.96 12.20
CA THR A 122 9.39 4.11 13.40
C THR A 122 8.07 3.35 13.38
N TRP A 123 6.98 4.03 13.02
CA TRP A 123 5.64 3.46 12.93
C TRP A 123 5.53 2.38 11.85
N ILE A 124 6.00 2.68 10.64
CA ILE A 124 5.98 1.75 9.50
C ILE A 124 6.93 0.57 9.74
N LYS A 125 8.06 0.79 10.41
CA LYS A 125 8.98 -0.27 10.78
C LYS A 125 8.32 -1.33 11.66
N SER A 126 7.50 -0.93 12.62
CA SER A 126 6.66 -1.83 13.43
C SER A 126 5.65 -1.03 14.26
N SER A 127 4.42 -0.97 13.82
CA SER A 127 3.34 -0.27 14.53
C SER A 127 3.10 -0.84 15.93
N GLN A 128 3.15 -2.17 16.08
CA GLN A 128 2.94 -2.83 17.37
C GLN A 128 4.12 -2.66 18.34
N THR A 129 5.33 -2.43 17.85
CA THR A 129 6.47 -2.10 18.73
C THR A 129 6.37 -0.66 19.23
N MET A 130 5.96 0.27 18.37
CA MET A 130 5.79 1.67 18.75
C MET A 130 4.59 1.87 19.67
N VAL A 131 3.45 1.26 19.33
CA VAL A 131 2.20 1.34 20.09
C VAL A 131 1.55 -0.04 20.19
N PRO A 132 1.88 -0.83 21.20
CA PRO A 132 1.23 -2.12 21.44
C PRO A 132 -0.29 -1.94 21.62
N GLY A 133 -1.07 -2.79 20.96
CA GLY A 133 -2.53 -2.73 21.01
C GLY A 133 -3.16 -1.66 20.08
N SER A 134 -2.40 -1.06 19.18
CA SER A 134 -2.98 -0.30 18.06
C SER A 134 -3.71 -1.22 17.10
N TYR A 135 -4.68 -0.68 16.35
CA TYR A 135 -5.42 -1.48 15.35
C TYR A 135 -4.62 -1.75 14.07
N MET A 136 -3.48 -1.11 13.89
CA MET A 136 -2.59 -1.36 12.76
C MET A 136 -1.59 -2.47 13.09
N PHE A 137 -1.56 -3.52 12.27
CA PHE A 137 -0.65 -4.66 12.41
C PHE A 137 0.31 -4.74 11.22
N TYR A 138 0.98 -3.63 10.94
CA TYR A 138 1.91 -3.54 9.81
C TYR A 138 3.35 -3.46 10.26
N SER A 139 4.24 -4.05 9.47
CA SER A 139 5.68 -4.02 9.73
C SER A 139 6.47 -4.14 8.44
N GLN A 140 7.24 -3.09 8.10
CA GLN A 140 8.21 -3.10 7.01
C GLN A 140 9.62 -2.97 7.58
N LYS A 141 10.38 -4.08 7.56
CA LYS A 141 11.73 -4.12 8.15
C LYS A 141 12.79 -3.46 7.27
N LYS A 142 12.66 -3.54 5.95
CA LYS A 142 13.61 -2.95 5.02
C LYS A 142 13.51 -1.41 5.05
N PRO A 143 14.63 -0.69 5.19
CA PRO A 143 14.61 0.78 5.25
C PRO A 143 14.26 1.43 3.92
N GLU A 144 14.68 0.88 2.79
CA GLU A 144 14.47 1.48 1.48
C GLU A 144 12.99 1.57 1.08
N PRO A 145 12.15 0.52 1.16
CA PRO A 145 10.71 0.66 0.95
C PRO A 145 10.06 1.67 1.92
N ARG A 146 10.51 1.74 3.17
CA ARG A 146 9.97 2.71 4.14
C ARG A 146 10.25 4.15 3.73
N SER A 147 11.48 4.46 3.31
CA SER A 147 11.82 5.82 2.86
C SER A 147 11.00 6.22 1.64
N LYS A 148 10.84 5.33 0.66
CA LYS A 148 10.00 5.59 -0.53
C LYS A 148 8.53 5.84 -0.18
N ILE A 149 7.97 5.07 0.75
CA ILE A 149 6.60 5.32 1.25
C ILE A 149 6.51 6.70 1.92
N ILE A 150 7.48 7.06 2.77
CA ILE A 150 7.47 8.31 3.52
C ILE A 150 7.61 9.52 2.58
N GLU A 151 8.50 9.45 1.59
CA GLU A 151 8.62 10.48 0.55
C GLU A 151 7.30 10.66 -0.21
N TYR A 152 6.66 9.57 -0.59
CA TYR A 152 5.36 9.62 -1.25
C TYR A 152 4.30 10.27 -0.35
N LEU A 153 4.21 9.89 0.93
CA LEU A 153 3.27 10.45 1.89
C LEU A 153 3.53 11.96 2.12
N LYS A 154 4.80 12.36 2.18
CA LYS A 154 5.21 13.76 2.29
C LYS A 154 4.75 14.58 1.09
N ALA A 155 4.92 14.06 -0.12
CA ALA A 155 4.46 14.71 -1.34
C ALA A 155 2.92 14.84 -1.44
N GLN A 156 2.15 14.07 -0.64
CA GLN A 156 0.70 14.17 -0.53
C GLN A 156 0.25 15.08 0.63
N SER A 157 1.19 15.70 1.34
CA SER A 157 0.92 16.64 2.43
C SER A 157 1.12 18.08 1.95
N PRO A 158 0.33 19.07 2.45
CA PRO A 158 0.44 20.46 2.02
C PRO A 158 1.76 21.11 2.45
#